data_950dcc3137e2f0fc157a1f91a76b6a81
#
_entry.id   950dcc3137e2f0fc157a1f91a76b6a81
#
_cell.length_a   1.000
_cell.length_b   1.000
_cell.length_c   1.000
_cell.angle_alpha   90.00
_cell.angle_beta   90.00
_cell.angle_gamma   90.00
#
_symmetry.space_group_name_H-M   'P 1'
#
loop_
_entity.id
_entity.type
_entity.pdbx_description
1 polymer ?
#
loop_
_entity_poly.entity_id
_entity_poly.type
_entity_poly.pdbx_seq_one_letter_code
_entity_poly.pdbx_strand_id
1 'polypeptide(L)'
;MVSIGVCEHHEMVREALVKTIAQMRDMKVTVAENTVESFVNGVARAKPDVLIIDLAQPNNSGIDCMQKVAKVHGSGKVVALADDEDDETLITAYDAGAKALIGKARPIRDLHRSILDVATRPTAIEPAQVLQARRRLKISGLASVTGIDATDRRMLQLLTLGWTDRQIADDVCLSLQSVRNRMSRLLNKFGMSNRTQLALRIAATNGKNGAHSVTDLTATSRDERTSAK
;
A
#
# COMPACT_ATOMS: atom_id res chain seq x y z
N MET A 1 -29.33 -1.31 -9.13
CA MET A 1 -28.70 -0.53 -8.04
C MET A 1 -27.71 -1.46 -7.36
N VAL A 2 -26.42 -1.11 -7.36
CA VAL A 2 -25.34 -1.92 -6.78
C VAL A 2 -25.30 -1.70 -5.26
N SER A 3 -25.37 -2.79 -4.49
CA SER A 3 -25.26 -2.73 -3.03
C SER A 3 -23.79 -2.85 -2.61
N ILE A 4 -23.34 -1.99 -1.66
CA ILE A 4 -21.94 -1.81 -1.33
C ILE A 4 -21.72 -2.01 0.15
N GLY A 5 -20.65 -2.77 0.50
CA GLY A 5 -20.09 -2.84 1.82
C GLY A 5 -18.81 -2.03 1.91
N VAL A 6 -18.61 -1.27 2.98
CA VAL A 6 -17.41 -0.43 3.23
C VAL A 6 -16.76 -0.85 4.53
N CYS A 7 -15.47 -1.23 4.48
CA CYS A 7 -14.62 -1.50 5.64
C CYS A 7 -13.47 -0.46 5.66
N GLU A 8 -13.59 0.54 6.52
CA GLU A 8 -12.61 1.63 6.67
C GLU A 8 -12.54 2.01 8.15
N HIS A 9 -11.34 1.98 8.73
CA HIS A 9 -11.16 2.21 10.16
C HIS A 9 -11.19 3.70 10.53
N HIS A 10 -10.77 4.59 9.62
CA HIS A 10 -10.86 6.04 9.85
C HIS A 10 -12.29 6.52 9.70
N GLU A 11 -12.85 7.02 10.78
CA GLU A 11 -14.27 7.44 10.82
C GLU A 11 -14.59 8.50 9.77
N MET A 12 -13.75 9.53 9.65
CA MET A 12 -13.96 10.61 8.68
C MET A 12 -13.96 10.08 7.23
N VAL A 13 -13.04 9.17 6.89
CA VAL A 13 -12.95 8.59 5.54
C VAL A 13 -14.15 7.70 5.27
N ARG A 14 -14.54 6.87 6.23
CA ARG A 14 -15.72 5.99 6.13
C ARG A 14 -16.99 6.80 5.91
N GLU A 15 -17.21 7.85 6.70
CA GLU A 15 -18.38 8.73 6.53
C GLU A 15 -18.37 9.43 5.17
N ALA A 16 -17.20 9.94 4.74
CA ALA A 16 -17.07 10.59 3.44
C ALA A 16 -17.41 9.62 2.29
N LEU A 17 -16.92 8.37 2.35
CA LEU A 17 -17.24 7.34 1.38
C LEU A 17 -18.74 7.03 1.35
N VAL A 18 -19.35 6.81 2.53
CA VAL A 18 -20.78 6.53 2.63
C VAL A 18 -21.62 7.67 2.06
N LYS A 19 -21.32 8.92 2.45
CA LYS A 19 -22.05 10.10 1.95
C LYS A 19 -21.89 10.27 0.44
N THR A 20 -20.67 10.06 -0.08
CA THR A 20 -20.39 10.21 -1.50
C THR A 20 -21.07 9.13 -2.34
N ILE A 21 -21.00 7.87 -1.89
CA ILE A 21 -21.69 6.76 -2.58
C ILE A 21 -23.21 6.94 -2.56
N ALA A 22 -23.77 7.46 -1.46
CA ALA A 22 -25.21 7.73 -1.36
C ALA A 22 -25.70 8.80 -2.35
N GLN A 23 -24.82 9.65 -2.88
CA GLN A 23 -25.17 10.63 -3.93
C GLN A 23 -25.21 10.00 -5.34
N MET A 24 -24.68 8.78 -5.51
CA MET A 24 -24.67 8.06 -6.78
C MET A 24 -26.03 7.32 -6.96
N ARG A 25 -26.74 7.62 -8.05
CA ARG A 25 -28.11 7.13 -8.27
C ARG A 25 -28.23 5.62 -8.45
N ASP A 26 -27.13 4.97 -8.82
CA ASP A 26 -27.04 3.56 -9.17
C ASP A 26 -26.43 2.68 -8.06
N MET A 27 -26.11 3.27 -6.92
CA MET A 27 -25.43 2.62 -5.80
C MET A 27 -26.10 2.88 -4.46
N LYS A 28 -25.92 1.95 -3.52
CA LYS A 28 -26.32 2.14 -2.11
C LYS A 28 -25.35 1.43 -1.17
N VAL A 29 -25.01 2.05 -0.06
CA VAL A 29 -24.25 1.39 1.01
C VAL A 29 -25.21 0.59 1.88
N THR A 30 -24.91 -0.68 2.10
CA THR A 30 -25.72 -1.61 2.92
C THR A 30 -24.98 -2.04 4.18
N VAL A 31 -23.64 -1.94 4.20
CA VAL A 31 -22.78 -2.23 5.34
C VAL A 31 -21.68 -1.18 5.37
N ALA A 32 -21.41 -0.58 6.53
CA ALA A 32 -20.28 0.33 6.73
C ALA A 32 -19.73 0.16 8.15
N GLU A 33 -18.54 -0.41 8.26
CA GLU A 33 -17.96 -0.83 9.53
C GLU A 33 -16.49 -0.41 9.63
N ASN A 34 -16.03 -0.23 10.87
CA ASN A 34 -14.65 0.18 11.17
C ASN A 34 -13.75 -0.98 11.64
N THR A 35 -14.33 -2.14 11.90
CA THR A 35 -13.60 -3.33 12.30
C THR A 35 -13.86 -4.50 11.35
N VAL A 36 -12.87 -5.37 11.21
CA VAL A 36 -12.97 -6.56 10.37
C VAL A 36 -14.11 -7.47 10.83
N GLU A 37 -14.25 -7.67 12.14
CA GLU A 37 -15.24 -8.57 12.70
C GLU A 37 -16.68 -8.10 12.43
N SER A 38 -16.98 -6.83 12.72
CA SER A 38 -18.29 -6.24 12.45
C SER A 38 -18.59 -6.26 10.97
N PHE A 39 -17.59 -5.97 10.13
CA PHE A 39 -17.75 -5.97 8.68
C PHE A 39 -18.08 -7.36 8.14
N VAL A 40 -17.31 -8.39 8.52
CA VAL A 40 -17.56 -9.79 8.10
C VAL A 40 -18.97 -10.23 8.50
N ASN A 41 -19.40 -9.91 9.72
CA ASN A 41 -20.75 -10.21 10.20
C ASN A 41 -21.84 -9.45 9.41
N GLY A 42 -21.58 -8.18 9.08
CA GLY A 42 -22.47 -7.36 8.25
C GLY A 42 -22.59 -7.91 6.83
N VAL A 43 -21.47 -8.26 6.21
CA VAL A 43 -21.41 -8.84 4.86
C VAL A 43 -22.16 -10.19 4.80
N ALA A 44 -21.98 -11.05 5.80
CA ALA A 44 -22.66 -12.35 5.85
C ALA A 44 -24.20 -12.20 5.85
N ARG A 45 -24.72 -11.13 6.48
CA ARG A 45 -26.16 -10.84 6.57
C ARG A 45 -26.70 -10.10 5.33
N ALA A 46 -26.03 -9.02 4.94
CA ALA A 46 -26.52 -8.10 3.90
C ALA A 46 -26.16 -8.52 2.48
N LYS A 47 -25.12 -9.35 2.31
CA LYS A 47 -24.59 -9.86 1.03
C LYS A 47 -24.46 -8.78 -0.05
N PRO A 48 -23.68 -7.72 0.20
CA PRO A 48 -23.51 -6.63 -0.76
C PRO A 48 -22.85 -7.12 -2.06
N ASP A 49 -23.20 -6.50 -3.20
CA ASP A 49 -22.69 -6.86 -4.51
C ASP A 49 -21.19 -6.57 -4.67
N VAL A 50 -20.71 -5.46 -4.07
CA VAL A 50 -19.32 -5.01 -4.11
C VAL A 50 -18.87 -4.61 -2.72
N LEU A 51 -17.62 -4.94 -2.40
CA LEU A 51 -16.97 -4.61 -1.14
C LEU A 51 -15.86 -3.63 -1.38
N ILE A 52 -15.80 -2.57 -0.59
CA ILE A 52 -14.70 -1.62 -0.54
C ILE A 52 -13.96 -1.89 0.77
N ILE A 53 -12.68 -2.26 0.68
CA ILE A 53 -11.87 -2.62 1.85
C ILE A 53 -10.58 -1.83 1.82
N ASP A 54 -10.33 -1.06 2.88
CA ASP A 54 -9.07 -0.36 3.09
C ASP A 54 -7.95 -1.36 3.44
N LEU A 55 -6.85 -1.32 2.67
CA LEU A 55 -5.67 -2.15 2.92
C LEU A 55 -4.81 -1.61 4.06
N ALA A 56 -4.81 -0.30 4.28
CA ALA A 56 -3.98 0.39 5.28
C ALA A 56 -4.50 0.24 6.72
N GLN A 57 -5.43 -0.68 6.97
CA GLN A 57 -5.95 -0.93 8.31
C GLN A 57 -4.86 -1.38 9.30
N PRO A 58 -4.99 -1.07 10.60
CA PRO A 58 -4.03 -1.47 11.61
C PRO A 58 -3.72 -2.97 11.57
N ASN A 59 -2.45 -3.33 11.78
CA ASN A 59 -1.97 -4.72 11.82
C ASN A 59 -2.20 -5.53 10.52
N ASN A 60 -2.20 -4.89 9.35
CA ASN A 60 -2.50 -5.51 8.05
C ASN A 60 -3.88 -6.19 8.01
N SER A 61 -4.82 -5.71 8.82
CA SER A 61 -6.13 -6.32 8.94
C SER A 61 -7.00 -6.16 7.67
N GLY A 62 -6.63 -5.30 6.72
CA GLY A 62 -7.28 -5.21 5.41
C GLY A 62 -7.18 -6.52 4.61
N ILE A 63 -6.00 -7.13 4.58
CA ILE A 63 -5.79 -8.44 3.93
C ILE A 63 -6.56 -9.56 4.66
N ASP A 64 -6.48 -9.58 6.00
CA ASP A 64 -7.24 -10.53 6.81
C ASP A 64 -8.76 -10.36 6.59
N CYS A 65 -9.24 -9.13 6.49
CA CYS A 65 -10.63 -8.82 6.14
C CYS A 65 -11.03 -9.46 4.80
N MET A 66 -10.24 -9.26 3.74
CA MET A 66 -10.50 -9.83 2.43
C MET A 66 -10.58 -11.37 2.47
N GLN A 67 -9.65 -12.02 3.19
CA GLN A 67 -9.62 -13.47 3.36
C GLN A 67 -10.84 -14.00 4.14
N LYS A 68 -11.24 -13.30 5.20
CA LYS A 68 -12.43 -13.66 5.99
C LYS A 68 -13.72 -13.48 5.21
N VAL A 69 -13.84 -12.37 4.50
CA VAL A 69 -15.01 -12.10 3.66
C VAL A 69 -15.14 -13.13 2.53
N ALA A 70 -14.03 -13.55 1.92
CA ALA A 70 -14.04 -14.59 0.89
C ALA A 70 -14.65 -15.91 1.39
N LYS A 71 -14.52 -16.24 2.68
CA LYS A 71 -15.09 -17.45 3.28
C LYS A 71 -16.61 -17.35 3.50
N VAL A 72 -17.14 -16.16 3.79
CA VAL A 72 -18.56 -15.97 4.14
C VAL A 72 -19.41 -15.50 2.97
N HIS A 73 -18.79 -14.91 1.95
CA HIS A 73 -19.47 -14.30 0.80
C HIS A 73 -18.98 -14.83 -0.55
N GLY A 74 -18.11 -15.86 -0.55
CA GLY A 74 -17.46 -16.38 -1.74
C GLY A 74 -16.37 -15.43 -2.27
N SER A 75 -15.95 -15.61 -3.53
CA SER A 75 -14.98 -14.73 -4.18
C SER A 75 -15.58 -13.33 -4.40
N GLY A 76 -15.79 -12.61 -3.30
CA GLY A 76 -16.42 -11.31 -3.28
C GLY A 76 -15.77 -10.33 -4.26
N LYS A 77 -16.57 -9.50 -4.88
CA LYS A 77 -16.15 -8.43 -5.76
C LYS A 77 -15.55 -7.30 -4.90
N VAL A 78 -14.25 -7.37 -4.65
CA VAL A 78 -13.53 -6.47 -3.75
C VAL A 78 -12.80 -5.39 -4.54
N VAL A 79 -13.10 -4.13 -4.21
CA VAL A 79 -12.29 -2.95 -4.53
C VAL A 79 -11.41 -2.66 -3.32
N ALA A 80 -10.10 -2.83 -3.45
CA ALA A 80 -9.15 -2.47 -2.42
C ALA A 80 -8.87 -0.98 -2.46
N LEU A 81 -8.92 -0.30 -1.31
CA LEU A 81 -8.42 1.07 -1.16
C LEU A 81 -7.00 1.03 -0.57
N ALA A 82 -6.14 1.91 -1.04
CA ALA A 82 -4.79 2.05 -0.53
C ALA A 82 -4.35 3.52 -0.54
N ASP A 83 -3.34 3.84 0.27
CA ASP A 83 -2.74 5.17 0.24
C ASP A 83 -1.88 5.33 -1.02
N ASP A 84 -1.14 4.26 -1.41
CA ASP A 84 -0.30 4.21 -2.61
C ASP A 84 -0.71 3.06 -3.55
N GLU A 85 -0.63 3.32 -4.87
CA GLU A 85 -0.87 2.32 -5.93
C GLU A 85 0.45 1.78 -6.50
N ASP A 86 1.42 1.48 -5.63
CA ASP A 86 2.71 0.95 -6.07
C ASP A 86 2.64 -0.54 -6.47
N ASP A 87 3.72 -1.04 -7.08
CA ASP A 87 3.79 -2.42 -7.57
C ASP A 87 3.57 -3.47 -6.47
N GLU A 88 4.02 -3.20 -5.25
CA GLU A 88 3.86 -4.14 -4.13
C GLU A 88 2.43 -4.14 -3.60
N THR A 89 1.82 -2.97 -3.47
CA THR A 89 0.42 -2.83 -3.08
C THR A 89 -0.49 -3.51 -4.11
N LEU A 90 -0.20 -3.32 -5.41
CA LEU A 90 -0.93 -3.99 -6.49
C LEU A 90 -0.85 -5.52 -6.39
N ILE A 91 0.35 -6.06 -6.19
CA ILE A 91 0.56 -7.50 -6.06
C ILE A 91 -0.13 -8.02 -4.81
N THR A 92 0.01 -7.33 -3.69
CA THR A 92 -0.57 -7.73 -2.40
C THR A 92 -2.10 -7.74 -2.47
N ALA A 93 -2.71 -6.70 -3.05
CA ALA A 93 -4.15 -6.64 -3.26
C ALA A 93 -4.65 -7.76 -4.17
N TYR A 94 -3.97 -7.97 -5.29
CA TYR A 94 -4.31 -9.03 -6.26
C TYR A 94 -4.22 -10.42 -5.63
N ASP A 95 -3.13 -10.74 -4.91
CA ASP A 95 -2.92 -12.02 -4.26
C ASP A 95 -3.92 -12.28 -3.12
N ALA A 96 -4.40 -11.22 -2.47
CA ALA A 96 -5.49 -11.29 -1.50
C ALA A 96 -6.88 -11.44 -2.14
N GLY A 97 -6.99 -11.36 -3.47
CA GLY A 97 -8.23 -11.56 -4.22
C GLY A 97 -8.98 -10.29 -4.60
N ALA A 98 -8.36 -9.10 -4.46
CA ALA A 98 -8.97 -7.86 -4.94
C ALA A 98 -9.21 -7.92 -6.45
N LYS A 99 -10.34 -7.35 -6.87
CA LYS A 99 -10.70 -7.21 -8.29
C LYS A 99 -10.34 -5.86 -8.86
N ALA A 100 -10.20 -4.85 -8.00
CA ALA A 100 -9.67 -3.53 -8.33
C ALA A 100 -8.81 -3.00 -7.17
N LEU A 101 -7.87 -2.14 -7.49
CA LEU A 101 -7.09 -1.34 -6.54
C LEU A 101 -7.29 0.14 -6.89
N ILE A 102 -7.57 0.96 -5.89
CA ILE A 102 -7.75 2.42 -6.02
C ILE A 102 -7.01 3.12 -4.90
N GLY A 103 -6.16 4.08 -5.27
CA GLY A 103 -5.52 4.99 -4.32
C GLY A 103 -6.52 5.99 -3.74
N LYS A 104 -6.44 6.24 -2.44
CA LYS A 104 -7.31 7.21 -1.74
C LYS A 104 -7.15 8.65 -2.27
N ALA A 105 -6.03 8.95 -2.93
CA ALA A 105 -5.78 10.24 -3.59
C ALA A 105 -6.47 10.38 -4.96
N ARG A 106 -7.06 9.31 -5.50
CA ARG A 106 -7.74 9.36 -6.79
C ARG A 106 -9.07 10.12 -6.72
N PRO A 107 -9.47 10.76 -7.84
CA PRO A 107 -10.78 11.36 -7.94
C PRO A 107 -11.92 10.36 -7.69
N ILE A 108 -12.97 10.80 -7.03
CA ILE A 108 -14.12 9.94 -6.67
C ILE A 108 -14.80 9.27 -7.88
N ARG A 109 -14.72 9.88 -9.05
CA ARG A 109 -15.21 9.29 -10.32
C ARG A 109 -14.47 8.00 -10.68
N ASP A 110 -13.21 7.85 -10.26
CA ASP A 110 -12.43 6.65 -10.54
C ASP A 110 -12.87 5.51 -9.61
N LEU A 111 -13.21 5.81 -8.36
CA LEU A 111 -13.84 4.84 -7.46
C LEU A 111 -15.21 4.39 -8.01
N HIS A 112 -16.06 5.33 -8.45
CA HIS A 112 -17.35 5.01 -9.06
C HIS A 112 -17.19 4.04 -10.24
N ARG A 113 -16.27 4.35 -11.17
CA ARG A 113 -15.96 3.48 -12.30
C ARG A 113 -15.49 2.10 -11.86
N SER A 114 -14.57 2.03 -10.90
CA SER A 114 -14.03 0.76 -10.41
C SER A 114 -15.11 -0.11 -9.75
N ILE A 115 -16.04 0.49 -9.01
CA ILE A 115 -17.20 -0.25 -8.44
C ILE A 115 -18.04 -0.86 -9.56
N LEU A 116 -18.37 -0.09 -10.61
CA LEU A 116 -19.16 -0.59 -11.74
C LEU A 116 -18.42 -1.67 -12.53
N ASP A 117 -17.11 -1.47 -12.77
CA ASP A 117 -16.28 -2.46 -13.46
C ASP A 117 -16.25 -3.78 -12.68
N VAL A 118 -16.01 -3.73 -11.37
CA VAL A 118 -16.00 -4.91 -10.50
C VAL A 118 -17.39 -5.55 -10.38
N ALA A 119 -18.46 -4.76 -10.39
CA ALA A 119 -19.83 -5.28 -10.37
C ALA A 119 -20.16 -6.13 -11.61
N THR A 120 -19.60 -5.75 -12.79
CA THR A 120 -19.99 -6.30 -14.10
C THR A 120 -18.94 -7.22 -14.71
N ARG A 121 -17.66 -7.13 -14.31
CA ARG A 121 -16.53 -7.89 -14.87
C ARG A 121 -15.91 -8.83 -13.83
N PRO A 122 -15.22 -9.90 -14.26
CA PRO A 122 -14.53 -10.83 -13.36
C PRO A 122 -13.41 -10.14 -12.56
N THR A 123 -12.68 -9.20 -13.17
CA THR A 123 -11.63 -8.38 -12.56
C THR A 123 -11.42 -7.09 -13.33
N ALA A 124 -11.01 -6.03 -12.65
CA ALA A 124 -10.50 -4.80 -13.24
C ALA A 124 -8.96 -4.70 -13.12
N ILE A 125 -8.33 -5.59 -12.35
CA ILE A 125 -6.87 -5.75 -12.33
C ILE A 125 -6.47 -6.72 -13.43
N GLU A 126 -5.73 -6.25 -14.43
CA GLU A 126 -5.23 -7.07 -15.50
C GLU A 126 -4.07 -7.97 -15.01
N PRO A 127 -4.12 -9.30 -15.20
CA PRO A 127 -3.03 -10.20 -14.80
C PRO A 127 -1.67 -9.81 -15.39
N ALA A 128 -1.66 -9.23 -16.58
CA ALA A 128 -0.44 -8.72 -17.23
C ALA A 128 0.21 -7.58 -16.45
N GLN A 129 -0.57 -6.68 -15.85
CA GLN A 129 -0.06 -5.59 -15.00
C GLN A 129 0.62 -6.15 -13.75
N VAL A 130 0.00 -7.15 -13.11
CA VAL A 130 0.58 -7.82 -11.94
C VAL A 130 1.88 -8.54 -12.29
N LEU A 131 1.93 -9.20 -13.44
CA LEU A 131 3.15 -9.85 -13.92
C LEU A 131 4.28 -8.85 -14.19
N GLN A 132 3.96 -7.70 -14.77
CA GLN A 132 4.93 -6.61 -14.97
C GLN A 132 5.41 -6.02 -13.65
N ALA A 133 4.50 -5.78 -12.69
CA ALA A 133 4.84 -5.33 -11.34
C ALA A 133 5.80 -6.32 -10.65
N ARG A 134 5.50 -7.62 -10.71
CA ARG A 134 6.39 -8.67 -10.19
C ARG A 134 7.76 -8.67 -10.85
N ARG A 135 7.84 -8.44 -12.17
CA ARG A 135 9.12 -8.32 -12.89
C ARG A 135 9.91 -7.09 -12.45
N ARG A 136 9.26 -5.92 -12.32
CA ARG A 136 9.91 -4.69 -11.84
C ARG A 136 10.48 -4.86 -10.44
N LEU A 137 9.73 -5.46 -9.52
CA LEU A 137 10.21 -5.74 -8.17
C LEU A 137 11.38 -6.74 -8.15
N LYS A 138 11.37 -7.77 -8.99
CA LYS A 138 12.52 -8.71 -9.11
C LYS A 138 13.78 -8.00 -9.58
N ILE A 139 13.67 -7.10 -10.54
CA ILE A 139 14.81 -6.33 -11.07
C ILE A 139 15.34 -5.37 -10.01
N SER A 140 14.47 -4.78 -9.18
CA SER A 140 14.87 -3.86 -8.10
C SER A 140 15.54 -4.54 -6.89
N GLY A 141 15.67 -5.87 -6.88
CA GLY A 141 16.31 -6.62 -5.79
C GLY A 141 15.55 -6.61 -4.45
N LEU A 142 14.42 -5.90 -4.38
CA LEU A 142 13.53 -5.83 -3.21
C LEU A 142 12.51 -7.01 -3.16
N ALA A 143 12.49 -7.82 -4.21
CA ALA A 143 11.47 -8.88 -4.41
C ALA A 143 11.59 -10.09 -3.48
N SER A 144 12.58 -10.14 -2.57
CA SER A 144 12.76 -11.32 -1.70
C SER A 144 12.13 -11.18 -0.30
N VAL A 145 11.49 -10.07 0.00
CA VAL A 145 10.93 -9.85 1.36
C VAL A 145 9.45 -9.50 1.28
N THR A 146 8.61 -10.52 1.19
CA THR A 146 7.15 -10.38 1.28
C THR A 146 6.75 -9.80 2.65
N GLY A 147 5.80 -8.85 2.66
CA GLY A 147 5.20 -8.30 3.90
C GLY A 147 5.98 -7.13 4.53
N ILE A 148 6.60 -6.27 3.72
CA ILE A 148 7.10 -4.94 4.09
C ILE A 148 6.09 -3.92 3.58
N ASP A 149 5.47 -3.16 4.46
CA ASP A 149 4.53 -2.10 4.08
C ASP A 149 5.27 -0.80 3.65
N ALA A 150 4.52 0.18 3.14
CA ALA A 150 5.08 1.46 2.70
C ALA A 150 5.83 2.19 3.84
N THR A 151 5.31 2.12 5.07
CA THR A 151 5.95 2.69 6.26
C THR A 151 7.27 1.99 6.56
N ASP A 152 7.30 0.65 6.50
CA ASP A 152 8.52 -0.13 6.71
C ASP A 152 9.58 0.22 5.65
N ARG A 153 9.18 0.41 4.38
CA ARG A 153 10.10 0.86 3.30
C ARG A 153 10.63 2.26 3.56
N ARG A 154 9.77 3.19 3.95
CA ARG A 154 10.21 4.54 4.31
C ARG A 154 11.20 4.51 5.47
N MET A 155 10.93 3.72 6.51
CA MET A 155 11.84 3.50 7.63
C MET A 155 13.20 2.94 7.17
N LEU A 156 13.21 1.96 6.25
CA LEU A 156 14.46 1.39 5.70
C LEU A 156 15.24 2.40 4.87
N GLN A 157 14.59 3.25 4.09
CA GLN A 157 15.24 4.36 3.37
C GLN A 157 15.91 5.34 4.34
N LEU A 158 15.18 5.81 5.35
CA LEU A 158 15.71 6.74 6.35
C LEU A 158 16.84 6.11 7.17
N LEU A 159 16.74 4.80 7.44
CA LEU A 159 17.81 4.04 8.09
C LEU A 159 19.11 4.07 7.27
N THR A 160 19.04 3.93 5.94
CA THR A 160 20.24 4.03 5.07
C THR A 160 20.86 5.41 5.04
N LEU A 161 20.09 6.45 5.36
CA LEU A 161 20.56 7.83 5.51
C LEU A 161 21.14 8.12 6.91
N GLY A 162 21.15 7.10 7.80
CA GLY A 162 21.72 7.22 9.14
C GLY A 162 20.77 7.83 10.19
N TRP A 163 19.49 7.97 9.88
CA TRP A 163 18.51 8.57 10.79
C TRP A 163 18.29 7.72 12.06
N THR A 164 18.11 8.39 13.18
CA THR A 164 17.78 7.76 14.46
C THR A 164 16.31 7.33 14.50
N ASP A 165 15.95 6.40 15.41
CA ASP A 165 14.56 5.96 15.58
C ASP A 165 13.61 7.11 15.90
N ARG A 166 14.09 8.16 16.58
CA ARG A 166 13.29 9.35 16.91
C ARG A 166 13.01 10.18 15.66
N GLN A 167 14.02 10.44 14.83
CA GLN A 167 13.87 11.14 13.56
C GLN A 167 12.95 10.37 12.60
N ILE A 168 13.10 9.04 12.56
CA ILE A 168 12.23 8.17 11.76
C ILE A 168 10.79 8.25 12.27
N ALA A 169 10.57 8.21 13.59
CA ALA A 169 9.25 8.30 14.19
C ALA A 169 8.53 9.60 13.82
N ASP A 170 9.26 10.71 13.82
CA ASP A 170 8.74 12.03 13.45
C ASP A 170 8.34 12.07 11.96
N ASP A 171 9.17 11.49 11.05
CA ASP A 171 8.90 11.47 9.59
C ASP A 171 7.71 10.57 9.23
N VAL A 172 7.63 9.38 9.84
CA VAL A 172 6.56 8.41 9.53
C VAL A 172 5.30 8.60 10.39
N CYS A 173 5.24 9.66 11.20
CA CYS A 173 4.11 9.98 12.10
C CYS A 173 3.73 8.82 13.03
N LEU A 174 4.72 8.11 13.60
CA LEU A 174 4.54 7.01 14.56
C LEU A 174 5.17 7.33 15.91
N SER A 175 4.74 6.60 16.95
CA SER A 175 5.43 6.65 18.24
C SER A 175 6.82 6.01 18.14
N LEU A 176 7.77 6.50 18.95
CA LEU A 176 9.12 5.92 19.04
C LEU A 176 9.08 4.41 19.34
N GLN A 177 8.13 3.98 20.19
CA GLN A 177 7.95 2.57 20.52
C GLN A 177 7.46 1.76 19.31
N SER A 178 6.55 2.32 18.51
CA SER A 178 6.07 1.67 17.27
C SER A 178 7.20 1.49 16.26
N VAL A 179 8.07 2.51 16.10
CA VAL A 179 9.26 2.42 15.23
C VAL A 179 10.22 1.34 15.72
N ARG A 180 10.51 1.27 17.01
CA ARG A 180 11.36 0.21 17.59
C ARG A 180 10.79 -1.18 17.39
N ASN A 181 9.50 -1.35 17.59
CA ASN A 181 8.82 -2.63 17.37
C ASN A 181 8.87 -3.05 15.88
N ARG A 182 8.64 -2.10 14.97
CA ARG A 182 8.77 -2.35 13.51
C ARG A 182 10.21 -2.66 13.13
N MET A 183 11.18 -1.92 13.66
CA MET A 183 12.62 -2.16 13.40
C MET A 183 13.04 -3.56 13.85
N SER A 184 12.59 -4.03 15.03
CA SER A 184 12.86 -5.38 15.50
C SER A 184 12.26 -6.45 14.57
N ARG A 185 11.06 -6.23 14.06
CA ARG A 185 10.45 -7.13 13.06
C ARG A 185 11.23 -7.14 11.75
N LEU A 186 11.69 -5.97 11.29
CA LEU A 186 12.49 -5.85 10.08
C LEU A 186 13.85 -6.56 10.24
N LEU A 187 14.53 -6.37 11.36
CA LEU A 187 15.78 -7.08 11.66
C LEU A 187 15.59 -8.60 11.58
N ASN A 188 14.58 -9.14 12.25
CA ASN A 188 14.26 -10.57 12.20
C ASN A 188 13.93 -11.03 10.78
N LYS A 189 13.16 -10.23 10.04
CA LYS A 189 12.71 -10.55 8.69
C LYS A 189 13.86 -10.60 7.69
N PHE A 190 14.84 -9.71 7.82
CA PHE A 190 16.04 -9.69 6.99
C PHE A 190 17.16 -10.60 7.52
N GLY A 191 16.98 -11.27 8.66
CA GLY A 191 18.00 -12.09 9.29
C GLY A 191 19.22 -11.28 9.77
N MET A 192 19.01 -10.02 10.17
CA MET A 192 20.07 -9.10 10.60
C MET A 192 20.10 -8.97 12.12
N SER A 193 21.33 -8.97 12.69
CA SER A 193 21.50 -8.89 14.13
C SER A 193 21.43 -7.46 14.68
N ASN A 194 21.65 -6.45 13.85
CA ASN A 194 21.64 -5.04 14.26
C ASN A 194 21.28 -4.10 13.10
N ARG A 195 20.92 -2.86 13.46
CA ARG A 195 20.48 -1.82 12.52
C ARG A 195 21.52 -1.47 11.44
N THR A 196 22.81 -1.52 11.80
CA THR A 196 23.90 -1.19 10.87
C THR A 196 23.99 -2.24 9.76
N GLN A 197 23.89 -3.52 10.10
CA GLN A 197 23.84 -4.60 9.11
C GLN A 197 22.63 -4.46 8.20
N LEU A 198 21.47 -4.11 8.76
CA LEU A 198 20.25 -3.89 7.98
C LEU A 198 20.43 -2.70 7.02
N ALA A 199 20.96 -1.56 7.51
CA ALA A 199 21.24 -0.38 6.68
C ALA A 199 22.17 -0.70 5.52
N LEU A 200 23.30 -1.39 5.79
CA LEU A 200 24.26 -1.79 4.76
C LEU A 200 23.66 -2.75 3.73
N ARG A 201 22.84 -3.70 4.16
CA ARG A 201 22.18 -4.62 3.25
C ARG A 201 21.21 -3.90 2.31
N ILE A 202 20.40 -2.97 2.84
CA ILE A 202 19.47 -2.16 2.03
C ILE A 202 20.25 -1.21 1.10
N ALA A 203 21.30 -0.54 1.58
CA ALA A 203 22.15 0.32 0.76
C ALA A 203 22.81 -0.44 -0.40
N ALA A 204 23.33 -1.66 -0.14
CA ALA A 204 23.90 -2.51 -1.18
C ALA A 204 22.87 -2.94 -2.25
N THR A 205 21.62 -3.09 -1.86
CA THR A 205 20.50 -3.42 -2.77
C THR A 205 20.17 -2.19 -3.65
N ASN A 206 20.17 -1.00 -3.08
CA ASN A 206 19.92 0.26 -3.79
C ASN A 206 21.11 0.68 -4.68
N GLY A 207 22.34 0.41 -4.28
CA GLY A 207 23.56 0.76 -5.04
C GLY A 207 23.74 -0.03 -6.33
N LYS A 208 23.19 -1.23 -6.44
CA LYS A 208 23.18 -2.01 -7.70
C LYS A 208 22.23 -1.43 -8.76
N ASN A 209 21.29 -0.57 -8.36
CA ASN A 209 20.35 0.10 -9.26
C ASN A 209 20.76 1.55 -9.62
N GLY A 210 21.80 2.10 -8.99
CA GLY A 210 22.24 3.51 -9.15
C GLY A 210 23.47 3.71 -10.05
N ALA A 211 23.98 2.69 -10.74
CA ALA A 211 25.23 2.80 -11.52
C ALA A 211 25.09 3.60 -12.85
N HIS A 212 23.98 4.29 -13.09
CA HIS A 212 23.80 5.12 -14.30
C HIS A 212 23.56 6.62 -14.03
N SER A 213 23.77 7.14 -12.83
CA SER A 213 23.45 8.56 -12.53
C SER A 213 24.48 9.34 -11.71
N VAL A 214 25.73 8.93 -11.62
CA VAL A 214 26.74 9.68 -10.83
C VAL A 214 27.92 10.20 -11.68
N THR A 215 27.89 10.05 -13.00
CA THR A 215 29.01 10.51 -13.86
C THR A 215 28.83 11.94 -14.39
N ASP A 216 27.78 12.68 -14.04
CA ASP A 216 27.48 14.00 -14.60
C ASP A 216 27.55 15.18 -13.61
N LEU A 217 28.05 14.99 -12.38
CA LEU A 217 28.15 16.08 -11.40
C LEU A 217 29.57 16.51 -11.05
N THR A 218 30.61 16.03 -11.76
CA THR A 218 32.00 16.46 -11.51
C THR A 218 32.65 17.25 -12.65
N ALA A 219 31.88 17.71 -13.65
CA ALA A 219 32.42 18.42 -14.82
C ALA A 219 32.17 19.95 -14.86
N THR A 220 31.64 20.56 -13.80
CA THR A 220 31.38 22.01 -13.79
C THR A 220 31.91 22.74 -12.58
N SER A 221 33.20 22.57 -12.25
CA SER A 221 33.89 23.48 -11.32
C SER A 221 35.42 23.50 -11.48
N ARG A 222 35.90 23.66 -12.73
CA ARG A 222 37.27 24.07 -13.02
C ARG A 222 37.28 24.82 -14.33
N ASP A 223 36.93 26.09 -14.30
CA ASP A 223 37.41 27.13 -15.25
C ASP A 223 36.77 28.47 -14.89
N GLU A 224 37.17 29.05 -13.79
CA GLU A 224 37.06 30.50 -13.54
C GLU A 224 38.07 30.92 -12.44
N ARG A 225 39.35 30.85 -12.78
CA ARG A 225 40.38 31.63 -12.12
C ARG A 225 41.63 31.59 -12.98
N THR A 226 41.68 32.40 -14.01
CA THR A 226 42.95 33.02 -14.49
C THR A 226 42.62 33.99 -15.62
N SER A 227 42.25 35.20 -15.32
CA SER A 227 42.54 36.35 -16.16
C SER A 227 42.26 37.63 -15.39
N ALA A 228 43.18 38.03 -14.58
CA ALA A 228 43.33 39.42 -14.15
C ALA A 228 44.83 39.66 -13.87
N LYS A 229 45.54 40.06 -14.91
CA LYS A 229 46.68 40.99 -14.88
C LYS A 229 46.78 41.67 -16.23
#